data_b0cf2eb29d8a84706b74d6be17cf9229
#
_entry.id   b0cf2eb29d8a84706b74d6be17cf9229
#
_cell.length_a   1.000
_cell.length_b   1.000
_cell.length_c   1.000
_cell.angle_alpha   90.00
_cell.angle_beta   90.00
_cell.angle_gamma   90.00
#
_symmetry.space_group_name_H-M   'P 1'
#
loop_
_entity.id
_entity.type
_entity.pdbx_description
1 polymer ?
#
loop_
_entity_poly.entity_id
_entity_poly.type
_entity_poly.pdbx_seq_one_letter_code
_entity_poly.pdbx_strand_id
1 'polypeptide(L)'
;MILTSRAALAALALSTSLGFAPYGALAQNAEKPKLTLGVGGKQLLYYLPLTVAEKKGFFKEQGLDVEINDFGGGAKSLQALVGGSVDVVTGAYEHTIRMQAKGQDIRAVVELGRFPGITIAVRKDLADKVKSASDFKGLKIGVTAPGSSTALTAQYAMVKAGLKATDAPIIGIGAGASAVAAIKQKQVDIISHLDPVTSKLEQ
;
A
#
# COMPACT_ATOMS: atom_id res chain seq x y z
N MET A 1 -4.10 -38.01 78.07
CA MET A 1 -3.22 -38.73 77.16
C MET A 1 -3.15 -37.96 75.89
N ILE A 2 -2.10 -37.15 75.76
CA ILE A 2 -1.91 -36.16 74.68
C ILE A 2 -1.11 -36.87 73.59
N LEU A 3 -1.65 -37.08 72.42
CA LEU A 3 -0.92 -37.55 71.22
C LEU A 3 -0.78 -36.42 70.23
N THR A 4 0.43 -36.12 70.01
CA THR A 4 1.04 -35.03 69.28
C THR A 4 0.77 -35.04 67.80
N SER A 5 0.13 -33.99 67.31
CA SER A 5 -0.02 -33.60 65.91
C SER A 5 1.27 -33.00 65.36
N ARG A 6 2.20 -33.79 64.88
CA ARG A 6 3.41 -33.35 64.15
C ARG A 6 3.60 -33.87 62.73
N ALA A 7 2.56 -34.57 62.20
CA ALA A 7 2.67 -35.18 60.88
C ALA A 7 1.84 -34.50 59.80
N ALA A 8 1.17 -33.36 60.07
CA ALA A 8 0.24 -32.72 59.13
C ALA A 8 0.83 -31.48 58.42
N LEU A 9 2.06 -31.10 58.67
CA LEU A 9 2.68 -29.88 58.10
C LEU A 9 3.73 -30.12 57.02
N ALA A 10 4.00 -31.39 56.66
CA ALA A 10 5.02 -31.72 55.64
C ALA A 10 4.44 -32.04 54.25
N ALA A 11 3.10 -32.04 54.09
CA ALA A 11 2.45 -32.41 52.81
C ALA A 11 1.95 -31.20 51.97
N LEU A 12 2.16 -29.95 52.42
CA LEU A 12 1.64 -28.76 51.72
C LEU A 12 2.73 -27.90 51.02
N ALA A 13 3.95 -28.39 50.93
CA ALA A 13 5.09 -27.64 50.34
C ALA A 13 5.57 -28.23 48.98
N LEU A 14 4.87 -29.19 48.39
CA LEU A 14 5.32 -29.88 47.18
C LEU A 14 4.41 -29.70 45.95
N SER A 15 3.50 -28.73 45.91
CA SER A 15 2.55 -28.57 44.81
C SER A 15 2.54 -27.21 44.10
N THR A 16 3.59 -26.39 44.22
CA THR A 16 3.65 -25.07 43.54
C THR A 16 4.88 -24.88 42.64
N SER A 17 5.48 -25.96 42.14
CA SER A 17 6.47 -25.87 41.06
C SER A 17 5.96 -26.49 39.75
N LEU A 18 4.69 -26.24 39.40
CA LEU A 18 4.27 -26.35 38.00
C LEU A 18 4.88 -25.14 37.27
N GLY A 19 6.03 -25.41 36.67
CA GLY A 19 6.83 -24.47 35.95
C GLY A 19 5.99 -23.66 34.95
N PHE A 20 6.11 -22.36 35.06
CA PHE A 20 6.00 -21.50 33.89
C PHE A 20 7.12 -21.93 32.93
N ALA A 21 6.86 -22.97 32.14
CA ALA A 21 7.60 -23.15 30.92
C ALA A 21 7.34 -21.87 30.10
N PRO A 22 8.38 -21.10 29.74
CA PRO A 22 8.15 -20.05 28.76
C PRO A 22 7.55 -20.79 27.55
N TYR A 23 6.33 -20.43 27.19
CA TYR A 23 5.83 -20.74 25.86
C TYR A 23 6.79 -20.07 24.89
N GLY A 24 7.88 -20.75 24.56
CA GLY A 24 8.68 -20.43 23.40
C GLY A 24 7.68 -20.46 22.26
N ALA A 25 7.35 -19.28 21.74
CA ALA A 25 6.64 -19.21 20.48
C ALA A 25 7.47 -20.03 19.52
N LEU A 26 7.06 -21.28 19.28
CA LEU A 26 7.57 -22.07 18.16
C LEU A 26 7.30 -21.16 16.96
N ALA A 27 8.35 -20.58 16.40
CA ALA A 27 8.26 -19.88 15.14
C ALA A 27 7.64 -20.88 14.17
N GLN A 28 6.35 -20.71 13.92
CA GLN A 28 5.61 -21.57 13.02
C GLN A 28 6.26 -21.36 11.66
N ASN A 29 6.91 -22.40 11.12
CA ASN A 29 7.51 -22.32 9.80
C ASN A 29 6.45 -21.81 8.83
N ALA A 30 6.78 -20.76 8.09
CA ALA A 30 5.86 -20.19 7.11
C ALA A 30 5.46 -21.29 6.10
N GLU A 31 4.16 -21.43 5.83
CA GLU A 31 3.65 -22.39 4.85
C GLU A 31 4.27 -22.17 3.46
N LYS A 32 4.52 -20.92 3.11
CA LYS A 32 5.19 -20.50 1.89
C LYS A 32 6.30 -19.49 2.23
N PRO A 33 7.53 -19.96 2.47
CA PRO A 33 8.64 -19.08 2.86
C PRO A 33 9.13 -18.17 1.73
N LYS A 34 8.94 -18.56 0.47
CA LYS A 34 9.27 -17.71 -0.69
C LYS A 34 8.03 -17.03 -1.23
N LEU A 35 8.05 -15.68 -1.27
CA LEU A 35 6.93 -14.86 -1.72
C LEU A 35 7.38 -13.86 -2.78
N THR A 36 6.57 -13.72 -3.82
CA THR A 36 6.69 -12.62 -4.79
C THR A 36 5.69 -11.52 -4.42
N LEU A 37 6.21 -10.29 -4.20
CA LEU A 37 5.41 -9.15 -3.83
C LEU A 37 5.47 -8.09 -4.93
N GLY A 38 4.30 -7.70 -5.46
CA GLY A 38 4.17 -6.62 -6.43
C GLY A 38 3.93 -5.28 -5.75
N VAL A 39 4.63 -4.23 -6.16
CA VAL A 39 4.42 -2.87 -5.67
C VAL A 39 4.13 -1.90 -6.82
N GLY A 40 3.24 -0.96 -6.59
CA GLY A 40 2.80 0.01 -7.59
C GLY A 40 3.60 1.32 -7.57
N GLY A 41 4.94 1.23 -7.44
CA GLY A 41 5.83 2.38 -7.37
C GLY A 41 6.66 2.38 -6.08
N LYS A 42 7.68 1.52 -6.01
CA LYS A 42 8.50 1.30 -4.80
C LYS A 42 9.12 2.58 -4.24
N GLN A 43 9.39 3.57 -5.08
CA GLN A 43 9.96 4.87 -4.71
C GLN A 43 8.95 5.84 -4.08
N LEU A 44 7.66 5.53 -4.09
CA LEU A 44 6.65 6.37 -3.46
C LEU A 44 6.71 6.25 -1.94
N LEU A 45 6.66 7.38 -1.22
CA LEU A 45 6.67 7.40 0.24
C LEU A 45 5.46 6.68 0.85
N TYR A 46 4.39 6.53 0.08
CA TYR A 46 3.22 5.73 0.45
C TYR A 46 3.59 4.28 0.79
N TYR A 47 4.62 3.72 0.13
CA TYR A 47 5.10 2.36 0.36
C TYR A 47 6.39 2.31 1.21
N LEU A 48 6.72 3.40 1.92
CA LEU A 48 7.90 3.44 2.78
C LEU A 48 7.96 2.30 3.81
N PRO A 49 6.84 1.89 4.48
CA PRO A 49 6.88 0.77 5.41
C PRO A 49 7.37 -0.54 4.77
N LEU A 50 6.98 -0.83 3.53
CA LEU A 50 7.48 -1.99 2.77
C LEU A 50 9.00 -1.90 2.55
N THR A 51 9.48 -0.73 2.12
CA THR A 51 10.91 -0.50 1.88
C THR A 51 11.72 -0.62 3.17
N VAL A 52 11.19 -0.13 4.29
CA VAL A 52 11.80 -0.28 5.62
C VAL A 52 11.89 -1.76 6.00
N ALA A 53 10.81 -2.52 5.86
CA ALA A 53 10.77 -3.94 6.18
C ALA A 53 11.82 -4.73 5.35
N GLU A 54 11.93 -4.45 4.06
CA GLU A 54 12.94 -5.05 3.19
C GLU A 54 14.37 -4.69 3.65
N LYS A 55 14.66 -3.39 3.82
CA LYS A 55 16.01 -2.90 4.12
C LYS A 55 16.49 -3.25 5.53
N LYS A 56 15.57 -3.39 6.47
CA LYS A 56 15.87 -3.79 7.84
C LYS A 56 15.92 -5.32 8.01
N GLY A 57 15.50 -6.08 7.02
CA GLY A 57 15.53 -7.55 7.08
C GLY A 57 14.36 -8.18 7.83
N PHE A 58 13.29 -7.43 8.13
CA PHE A 58 12.15 -7.91 8.90
C PHE A 58 11.46 -9.12 8.28
N PHE A 59 11.47 -9.24 6.95
CA PHE A 59 10.96 -10.44 6.28
C PHE A 59 11.78 -11.68 6.63
N LYS A 60 13.11 -11.55 6.60
CA LYS A 60 14.04 -12.66 6.93
C LYS A 60 13.93 -13.07 8.41
N GLU A 61 13.73 -12.11 9.30
CA GLU A 61 13.50 -12.38 10.73
C GLU A 61 12.24 -13.24 10.98
N GLN A 62 11.27 -13.15 10.04
CA GLN A 62 10.05 -13.96 10.05
C GLN A 62 10.15 -15.22 9.17
N GLY A 63 11.36 -15.60 8.73
CA GLY A 63 11.58 -16.76 7.88
C GLY A 63 11.06 -16.61 6.45
N LEU A 64 10.83 -15.37 5.97
CA LEU A 64 10.33 -15.10 4.64
C LEU A 64 11.45 -14.62 3.71
N ASP A 65 11.53 -15.20 2.52
CA ASP A 65 12.32 -14.76 1.38
C ASP A 65 11.38 -14.03 0.40
N VAL A 66 11.42 -12.70 0.40
CA VAL A 66 10.47 -11.86 -0.36
C VAL A 66 11.17 -11.20 -1.53
N GLU A 67 10.75 -11.55 -2.74
CA GLU A 67 11.13 -10.86 -3.97
C GLU A 67 10.13 -9.72 -4.25
N ILE A 68 10.63 -8.48 -4.35
CA ILE A 68 9.77 -7.30 -4.58
C ILE A 68 9.91 -6.81 -6.01
N ASN A 69 8.82 -6.88 -6.77
CA ASN A 69 8.71 -6.46 -8.16
C ASN A 69 7.94 -5.13 -8.29
N ASP A 70 8.56 -4.09 -8.87
CA ASP A 70 7.92 -2.79 -9.06
C ASP A 70 7.21 -2.70 -10.42
N PHE A 71 5.90 -2.45 -10.39
CA PHE A 71 5.05 -2.29 -11.57
C PHE A 71 4.77 -0.82 -11.93
N GLY A 72 5.26 0.14 -11.14
CA GLY A 72 5.11 1.58 -11.37
C GLY A 72 3.68 2.12 -11.29
N GLY A 73 2.72 1.33 -10.80
CA GLY A 73 1.32 1.76 -10.58
C GLY A 73 0.47 0.66 -9.99
N GLY A 74 -0.42 1.01 -9.04
CA GLY A 74 -1.24 0.05 -8.27
C GLY A 74 -2.15 -0.83 -9.14
N ALA A 75 -2.72 -0.30 -10.22
CA ALA A 75 -3.52 -1.10 -11.13
C ALA A 75 -2.71 -2.19 -11.84
N LYS A 76 -1.43 -1.91 -12.16
CA LYS A 76 -0.56 -2.89 -12.80
C LYS A 76 -0.12 -4.00 -11.83
N SER A 77 0.19 -3.65 -10.58
CA SER A 77 0.50 -4.66 -9.56
C SER A 77 -0.72 -5.54 -9.25
N LEU A 78 -1.93 -4.94 -9.20
CA LEU A 78 -3.17 -5.70 -9.06
C LEU A 78 -3.39 -6.68 -10.24
N GLN A 79 -3.11 -6.27 -11.47
CA GLN A 79 -3.19 -7.16 -12.63
C GLN A 79 -2.23 -8.34 -12.52
N ALA A 80 -1.02 -8.11 -12.01
CA ALA A 80 -0.05 -9.18 -11.75
C ALA A 80 -0.55 -10.18 -10.70
N LEU A 81 -1.21 -9.71 -9.64
CA LEU A 81 -1.85 -10.57 -8.63
C LEU A 81 -2.97 -11.41 -9.24
N VAL A 82 -3.89 -10.79 -9.95
CA VAL A 82 -5.03 -11.49 -10.59
C VAL A 82 -4.55 -12.49 -11.64
N GLY A 83 -3.47 -12.16 -12.35
CA GLY A 83 -2.82 -13.05 -13.32
C GLY A 83 -1.93 -14.13 -12.71
N GLY A 84 -1.79 -14.19 -11.38
CA GLY A 84 -0.99 -15.20 -10.69
C GLY A 84 0.54 -15.00 -10.81
N SER A 85 0.99 -13.83 -11.30
CA SER A 85 2.43 -13.55 -11.46
C SER A 85 3.11 -13.14 -10.15
N VAL A 86 2.34 -12.75 -9.14
CA VAL A 86 2.80 -12.42 -7.79
C VAL A 86 1.81 -12.95 -6.75
N ASP A 87 2.30 -13.21 -5.54
CA ASP A 87 1.51 -13.78 -4.44
C ASP A 87 0.77 -12.72 -3.64
N VAL A 88 1.40 -11.56 -3.47
CA VAL A 88 0.89 -10.43 -2.67
C VAL A 88 1.17 -9.14 -3.43
N VAL A 89 0.32 -8.14 -3.26
CA VAL A 89 0.56 -6.80 -3.80
C VAL A 89 0.33 -5.73 -2.75
N THR A 90 1.06 -4.64 -2.88
CA THR A 90 0.68 -3.39 -2.23
C THR A 90 -0.20 -2.58 -3.17
N GLY A 91 -1.21 -1.93 -2.61
CA GLY A 91 -2.16 -1.12 -3.37
C GLY A 91 -3.13 -0.40 -2.45
N ALA A 92 -3.93 0.48 -2.99
CA ALA A 92 -4.96 1.16 -2.22
C ALA A 92 -6.18 0.24 -2.01
N TYR A 93 -6.85 0.41 -0.88
CA TYR A 93 -7.90 -0.50 -0.40
C TYR A 93 -9.11 -0.60 -1.34
N GLU A 94 -9.42 0.46 -2.10
CA GLU A 94 -10.51 0.42 -3.08
C GLU A 94 -10.34 -0.66 -4.15
N HIS A 95 -9.12 -1.12 -4.41
CA HIS A 95 -8.87 -2.25 -5.30
C HIS A 95 -9.55 -3.52 -4.78
N THR A 96 -9.46 -3.78 -3.48
CA THR A 96 -10.12 -4.93 -2.84
C THR A 96 -11.62 -4.85 -3.03
N ILE A 97 -12.24 -3.69 -2.75
CA ILE A 97 -13.69 -3.47 -2.90
C ILE A 97 -14.12 -3.71 -4.36
N ARG A 98 -13.39 -3.10 -5.32
CA ARG A 98 -13.71 -3.21 -6.75
C ARG A 98 -13.57 -4.61 -7.30
N MET A 99 -12.60 -5.37 -6.81
CA MET A 99 -12.38 -6.75 -7.25
C MET A 99 -13.39 -7.71 -6.65
N GLN A 100 -13.75 -7.55 -5.38
CA GLN A 100 -14.84 -8.31 -4.76
C GLN A 100 -16.19 -8.06 -5.45
N ALA A 101 -16.48 -6.81 -5.84
CA ALA A 101 -17.67 -6.50 -6.63
C ALA A 101 -17.69 -7.19 -8.02
N LYS A 102 -16.55 -7.69 -8.49
CA LYS A 102 -16.40 -8.48 -9.72
C LYS A 102 -16.30 -9.99 -9.46
N GLY A 103 -16.55 -10.43 -8.24
CA GLY A 103 -16.47 -11.85 -7.86
C GLY A 103 -15.05 -12.38 -7.61
N GLN A 104 -14.05 -11.50 -7.50
CA GLN A 104 -12.66 -11.87 -7.19
C GLN A 104 -12.44 -11.81 -5.67
N ASP A 105 -12.05 -12.92 -5.04
CA ASP A 105 -11.76 -12.96 -3.59
C ASP A 105 -10.35 -12.42 -3.30
N ILE A 106 -10.21 -11.11 -3.32
CA ILE A 106 -8.98 -10.40 -2.92
C ILE A 106 -9.20 -9.76 -1.57
N ARG A 107 -8.28 -10.01 -0.64
CA ARG A 107 -8.37 -9.54 0.75
C ARG A 107 -7.17 -8.68 1.10
N ALA A 108 -7.40 -7.62 1.89
CA ALA A 108 -6.33 -6.86 2.52
C ALA A 108 -5.92 -7.57 3.82
N VAL A 109 -4.61 -7.75 4.01
CA VAL A 109 -4.04 -8.45 5.18
C VAL A 109 -3.17 -7.54 6.05
N VAL A 110 -2.68 -6.42 5.49
CA VAL A 110 -1.86 -5.43 6.21
C VAL A 110 -2.25 -4.03 5.76
N GLU A 111 -2.37 -3.11 6.71
CA GLU A 111 -2.53 -1.67 6.45
C GLU A 111 -1.18 -0.98 6.54
N LEU A 112 -0.70 -0.38 5.44
CA LEU A 112 0.54 0.39 5.40
C LEU A 112 0.33 1.88 5.72
N GLY A 113 -0.87 2.39 5.53
CA GLY A 113 -1.24 3.77 5.81
C GLY A 113 -2.73 4.02 5.63
N ARG A 114 -3.30 4.88 6.48
CA ARG A 114 -4.75 5.14 6.55
C ARG A 114 -5.26 6.14 5.54
N PHE A 115 -4.38 7.04 5.07
CA PHE A 115 -4.77 8.14 4.19
C PHE A 115 -4.07 8.00 2.84
N PRO A 116 -4.74 8.34 1.74
CA PRO A 116 -4.21 8.13 0.40
C PRO A 116 -2.97 8.99 0.08
N GLY A 117 -2.81 10.16 0.70
CA GLY A 117 -1.68 11.06 0.45
C GLY A 117 -1.55 11.50 -1.02
N ILE A 118 -2.66 11.44 -1.80
CA ILE A 118 -2.66 11.78 -3.22
C ILE A 118 -2.91 13.29 -3.36
N THR A 119 -2.03 13.95 -4.11
CA THR A 119 -2.13 15.36 -4.45
C THR A 119 -2.49 15.52 -5.92
N ILE A 120 -3.40 16.44 -6.21
CA ILE A 120 -3.66 16.89 -7.58
C ILE A 120 -2.97 18.24 -7.77
N ALA A 121 -2.05 18.30 -8.73
CA ALA A 121 -1.29 19.50 -9.03
C ALA A 121 -1.41 19.86 -10.51
N VAL A 122 -1.48 21.15 -10.77
CA VAL A 122 -1.58 21.73 -12.11
C VAL A 122 -0.22 22.27 -12.52
N ARG A 123 0.14 22.14 -13.78
CA ARG A 123 1.36 22.71 -14.33
C ARG A 123 1.36 24.24 -14.16
N LYS A 124 2.49 24.82 -13.74
CA LYS A 124 2.61 26.24 -13.35
C LYS A 124 2.11 27.21 -14.42
N ASP A 125 2.37 26.93 -15.69
CA ASP A 125 1.93 27.80 -16.81
C ASP A 125 0.41 27.72 -17.09
N LEU A 126 -0.31 26.82 -16.42
CA LEU A 126 -1.78 26.73 -16.46
C LEU A 126 -2.44 27.22 -15.18
N ALA A 127 -1.69 27.58 -14.14
CA ALA A 127 -2.21 27.92 -12.83
C ALA A 127 -3.20 29.10 -12.84
N ASP A 128 -3.08 30.02 -13.79
CA ASP A 128 -4.02 31.13 -13.94
C ASP A 128 -5.34 30.73 -14.59
N LYS A 129 -5.36 29.66 -15.37
CA LYS A 129 -6.54 29.17 -16.10
C LYS A 129 -7.27 28.05 -15.37
N VAL A 130 -6.57 27.30 -14.52
CA VAL A 130 -7.11 26.12 -13.82
C VAL A 130 -7.15 26.41 -12.33
N LYS A 131 -8.30 26.81 -11.83
CA LYS A 131 -8.52 27.19 -10.43
C LYS A 131 -9.22 26.11 -9.63
N SER A 132 -9.92 25.20 -10.29
CA SER A 132 -10.68 24.13 -9.66
C SER A 132 -10.79 22.92 -10.58
N ALA A 133 -11.33 21.81 -10.06
CA ALA A 133 -11.53 20.61 -10.85
C ALA A 133 -12.58 20.77 -11.98
N SER A 134 -13.44 21.79 -11.94
CA SER A 134 -14.36 22.12 -13.05
C SER A 134 -13.62 22.55 -14.33
N ASP A 135 -12.38 23.01 -14.18
CA ASP A 135 -11.56 23.49 -15.29
C ASP A 135 -10.74 22.37 -15.96
N PHE A 136 -10.88 21.12 -15.49
CA PHE A 136 -10.09 19.98 -15.99
C PHE A 136 -10.55 19.47 -17.35
N LYS A 137 -11.71 19.89 -17.83
CA LYS A 137 -12.26 19.39 -19.11
C LYS A 137 -11.28 19.57 -20.27
N GLY A 138 -10.97 18.44 -20.92
CA GLY A 138 -10.05 18.39 -22.06
C GLY A 138 -8.55 18.43 -21.71
N LEU A 139 -8.18 18.70 -20.45
CA LEU A 139 -6.79 18.70 -19.99
C LEU A 139 -6.32 17.27 -19.73
N LYS A 140 -5.05 16.98 -20.06
CA LYS A 140 -4.45 15.68 -19.86
C LYS A 140 -4.04 15.49 -18.40
N ILE A 141 -4.57 14.47 -17.73
CA ILE A 141 -4.28 14.17 -16.34
C ILE A 141 -3.33 12.97 -16.26
N GLY A 142 -2.11 13.22 -15.78
CA GLY A 142 -1.11 12.19 -15.52
C GLY A 142 -1.36 11.48 -14.19
N VAL A 143 -1.33 10.16 -14.20
CA VAL A 143 -1.56 9.28 -13.05
C VAL A 143 -0.50 8.17 -13.03
N THR A 144 -0.33 7.46 -11.92
CA THR A 144 0.63 6.33 -11.89
C THR A 144 0.29 5.27 -12.94
N ALA A 145 -0.98 4.88 -13.04
CA ALA A 145 -1.52 4.08 -14.14
C ALA A 145 -3.03 4.31 -14.23
N PRO A 146 -3.65 4.19 -15.42
CA PRO A 146 -5.11 4.15 -15.55
C PRO A 146 -5.69 3.05 -14.66
N GLY A 147 -6.75 3.37 -13.90
CA GLY A 147 -7.37 2.44 -12.95
C GLY A 147 -6.71 2.34 -11.57
N SER A 148 -5.57 2.99 -11.34
CA SER A 148 -4.98 3.17 -10.00
C SER A 148 -5.76 4.19 -9.17
N SER A 149 -5.53 4.22 -7.85
CA SER A 149 -6.12 5.21 -6.93
C SER A 149 -5.89 6.65 -7.36
N THR A 150 -4.73 6.96 -7.94
CA THR A 150 -4.42 8.28 -8.50
C THR A 150 -5.39 8.66 -9.62
N ALA A 151 -5.77 7.73 -10.49
CA ALA A 151 -6.78 7.96 -11.52
C ALA A 151 -8.17 8.15 -10.90
N LEU A 152 -8.54 7.30 -9.93
CA LEU A 152 -9.82 7.38 -9.24
C LEU A 152 -9.98 8.72 -8.52
N THR A 153 -8.92 9.21 -7.85
CA THR A 153 -8.95 10.51 -7.14
C THR A 153 -9.19 11.67 -8.11
N ALA A 154 -8.51 11.70 -9.25
CA ALA A 154 -8.73 12.72 -10.26
C ALA A 154 -10.17 12.67 -10.84
N GLN A 155 -10.64 11.47 -11.16
CA GLN A 155 -12.00 11.25 -11.67
C GLN A 155 -13.06 11.66 -10.63
N TYR A 156 -12.84 11.32 -9.36
CA TYR A 156 -13.72 11.73 -8.27
C TYR A 156 -13.77 13.26 -8.14
N ALA A 157 -12.61 13.94 -8.19
CA ALA A 157 -12.56 15.40 -8.16
C ALA A 157 -13.36 16.03 -9.29
N MET A 158 -13.23 15.51 -10.52
CA MET A 158 -14.01 15.97 -11.68
C MET A 158 -15.52 15.78 -11.46
N VAL A 159 -15.93 14.59 -11.03
CA VAL A 159 -17.36 14.31 -10.79
C VAL A 159 -17.94 15.20 -9.70
N LYS A 160 -17.20 15.44 -8.62
CA LYS A 160 -17.60 16.36 -7.54
C LYS A 160 -17.71 17.80 -8.03
N ALA A 161 -16.95 18.18 -9.07
CA ALA A 161 -17.01 19.50 -9.71
C ALA A 161 -18.04 19.58 -10.86
N GLY A 162 -18.89 18.56 -11.04
CA GLY A 162 -19.95 18.54 -12.05
C GLY A 162 -19.54 18.05 -13.44
N LEU A 163 -18.29 17.58 -13.61
CA LEU A 163 -17.83 16.99 -14.85
C LEU A 163 -18.13 15.47 -14.89
N LYS A 164 -18.01 14.85 -16.06
CA LYS A 164 -17.96 13.40 -16.20
C LYS A 164 -16.54 12.91 -15.92
N ALA A 165 -16.41 11.70 -15.40
CA ALA A 165 -15.10 11.04 -15.17
C ALA A 165 -14.27 10.88 -16.48
N THR A 166 -14.90 11.02 -17.63
CA THR A 166 -14.30 10.89 -18.98
C THR A 166 -14.05 12.24 -19.66
N ASP A 167 -14.37 13.37 -19.02
CA ASP A 167 -14.20 14.70 -19.63
C ASP A 167 -12.74 15.14 -19.78
N ALA A 168 -11.82 14.44 -19.11
CA ALA A 168 -10.38 14.62 -19.23
C ALA A 168 -9.66 13.29 -19.51
N PRO A 169 -8.70 13.26 -20.46
CA PRO A 169 -7.89 12.07 -20.71
C PRO A 169 -7.01 11.71 -19.49
N ILE A 170 -7.07 10.45 -19.06
CA ILE A 170 -6.23 9.89 -18.00
C ILE A 170 -5.04 9.16 -18.63
N ILE A 171 -3.83 9.64 -18.34
CA ILE A 171 -2.57 9.17 -18.94
C ILE A 171 -1.68 8.54 -17.88
N GLY A 172 -1.23 7.29 -18.09
CA GLY A 172 -0.27 6.61 -17.22
C GLY A 172 1.14 7.17 -17.41
N ILE A 173 1.70 7.79 -16.38
CA ILE A 173 3.04 8.39 -16.40
C ILE A 173 4.03 7.67 -15.46
N GLY A 174 3.58 6.57 -14.81
CA GLY A 174 4.40 5.83 -13.84
C GLY A 174 4.49 6.53 -12.49
N ALA A 175 5.40 6.06 -11.65
CA ALA A 175 5.46 6.45 -10.23
C ALA A 175 6.77 7.16 -9.81
N GLY A 176 7.68 7.41 -10.72
CA GLY A 176 9.00 7.95 -10.40
C GLY A 176 9.48 9.09 -11.30
N ALA A 177 10.71 9.00 -11.74
CA ALA A 177 11.33 10.00 -12.61
C ALA A 177 10.54 10.25 -13.90
N SER A 178 9.90 9.22 -14.46
CA SER A 178 9.03 9.33 -15.64
C SER A 178 7.85 10.28 -15.40
N ALA A 179 7.25 10.27 -14.21
CA ALA A 179 6.16 11.18 -13.86
C ALA A 179 6.64 12.65 -13.81
N VAL A 180 7.80 12.88 -13.19
CA VAL A 180 8.42 14.22 -13.17
C VAL A 180 8.76 14.71 -14.59
N ALA A 181 9.31 13.82 -15.42
CA ALA A 181 9.61 14.15 -16.82
C ALA A 181 8.36 14.48 -17.62
N ALA A 182 7.27 13.72 -17.47
CA ALA A 182 6.05 13.92 -18.21
C ALA A 182 5.43 15.31 -17.99
N ILE A 183 5.40 15.80 -16.74
CA ILE A 183 4.88 17.15 -16.45
C ILE A 183 5.83 18.24 -16.93
N LYS A 184 7.14 18.07 -16.71
CA LYS A 184 8.16 19.06 -17.17
C LYS A 184 8.22 19.18 -18.69
N GLN A 185 8.02 18.08 -19.42
CA GLN A 185 7.97 18.04 -20.88
C GLN A 185 6.59 18.38 -21.46
N LYS A 186 5.64 18.81 -20.63
CA LYS A 186 4.26 19.18 -21.04
C LYS A 186 3.50 18.05 -21.74
N GLN A 187 3.83 16.80 -21.45
CA GLN A 187 3.09 15.63 -21.96
C GLN A 187 1.73 15.51 -21.27
N VAL A 188 1.63 16.01 -20.03
CA VAL A 188 0.39 16.13 -19.25
C VAL A 188 0.28 17.54 -18.67
N ASP A 189 -0.95 17.95 -18.36
CA ASP A 189 -1.29 19.30 -17.88
C ASP A 189 -1.48 19.32 -16.37
N ILE A 190 -1.99 18.23 -15.84
CA ILE A 190 -2.32 18.01 -14.43
C ILE A 190 -1.69 16.68 -14.04
N ILE A 191 -1.27 16.55 -12.79
CA ILE A 191 -0.95 15.24 -12.20
C ILE A 191 -1.84 14.95 -11.00
N SER A 192 -2.22 13.70 -10.84
CA SER A 192 -2.75 13.14 -9.59
C SER A 192 -1.75 12.11 -9.11
N HIS A 193 -0.99 12.45 -8.08
CA HIS A 193 0.21 11.69 -7.74
C HIS A 193 0.52 11.74 -6.24
N LEU A 194 1.61 11.11 -5.84
CA LEU A 194 2.08 11.01 -4.46
C LEU A 194 3.53 11.46 -4.36
N ASP A 195 3.97 11.75 -3.13
CA ASP A 195 5.37 12.01 -2.87
C ASP A 195 6.26 10.76 -3.08
N PRO A 196 7.49 11.01 -3.51
CA PRO A 196 8.21 12.29 -3.63
C PRO A 196 8.05 13.00 -4.99
N VAL A 197 7.14 12.54 -5.87
CA VAL A 197 6.96 13.16 -7.19
C VAL A 197 6.40 14.57 -7.05
N THR A 198 5.39 14.76 -6.22
CA THR A 198 4.75 16.07 -5.99
C THR A 198 5.74 17.07 -5.42
N SER A 199 6.45 16.75 -4.34
CA SER A 199 7.47 17.63 -3.74
C SER A 199 8.64 17.98 -4.68
N LYS A 200 9.00 17.08 -5.59
CA LYS A 200 10.03 17.36 -6.62
C LYS A 200 9.58 18.32 -7.72
N LEU A 201 8.28 18.49 -7.88
CA LEU A 201 7.71 19.42 -8.85
C LEU A 201 7.47 20.81 -8.28
N GLU A 202 7.45 20.94 -6.94
CA GLU A 202 7.35 22.23 -6.25
C GLU A 202 8.69 22.97 -6.17
N GLN A 203 9.81 22.29 -6.39
CA GLN A 203 11.16 22.83 -6.46
C GLN A 203 11.46 23.43 -7.85
#